data_6dbc629b1085aa83b119fbca3912510b
#
_entry.id   6dbc629b1085aa83b119fbca3912510b
#
_cell.length_a   1.000
_cell.length_b   1.000
_cell.length_c   1.000
_cell.angle_alpha   90.00
_cell.angle_beta   90.00
_cell.angle_gamma   90.00
#
_symmetry.space_group_name_H-M   'P 1'
#
loop_
_entity.id
_entity.type
_entity.pdbx_description
1 polymer ?
#
loop_
_entity_poly.entity_id
_entity_poly.type
_entity_poly.pdbx_seq_one_letter_code
_entity_poly.pdbx_strand_id
1 'polypeptide(L)'
;MDKRNSHKGAFWATVLSNQQIRTCYYRLNLELEPAATPVFGSMSPGQFAMLDLTQVALPSQDKIPSHLQDTVKRQLILRRPFSFSDMSIENNDLGSIVRLEIMYCVLGPSTVRMTSLSKGDKVNLLGPLGNGFELPEQKDLAILLAGGMGAPPLLHLASVLKTQRPQCRVVVFAGSKNCDHLPFTVRIGNKTGVVLEEFEQLNVECFVTTDDGSAGFKGFVTTRAEEWLKKNIWQPLKTIVYACGPEVMLSATAKLALKYDIDCQVSMERMMACGVGLCQSCAVEHKTRQPEQTEFRLCCQ
;
A
#
# COMPACT_ATOMS: atom_id res chain seq x y z
N MET A 1 -7.83 25.16 4.93
CA MET A 1 -7.90 24.90 3.48
C MET A 1 -8.58 23.56 3.27
N ASP A 2 -9.70 23.55 2.59
CA ASP A 2 -10.51 22.34 2.39
C ASP A 2 -9.80 21.41 1.40
N LYS A 3 -9.21 20.31 1.92
CA LYS A 3 -8.46 19.30 1.14
C LYS A 3 -9.34 18.49 0.15
N ARG A 4 -10.64 18.82 0.02
CA ARG A 4 -11.62 18.08 -0.78
C ARG A 4 -11.62 18.38 -2.29
N ASN A 5 -10.74 19.27 -2.78
CA ASN A 5 -10.67 19.64 -4.21
C ASN A 5 -9.41 19.10 -4.91
N SER A 6 -8.94 17.90 -4.62
CA SER A 6 -8.00 17.24 -5.52
C SER A 6 -8.77 16.82 -6.78
N HIS A 7 -8.43 17.41 -7.92
CA HIS A 7 -9.00 17.03 -9.21
C HIS A 7 -8.72 15.56 -9.46
N LYS A 8 -9.78 14.74 -9.46
CA LYS A 8 -9.72 13.33 -9.85
C LYS A 8 -9.90 13.25 -11.36
N GLY A 9 -9.17 12.39 -12.03
CA GLY A 9 -9.27 12.23 -13.49
C GLY A 9 -8.94 10.83 -13.97
N ALA A 10 -9.31 10.56 -15.21
CA ALA A 10 -8.89 9.35 -15.92
C ALA A 10 -7.74 9.71 -16.85
N PHE A 11 -6.62 9.01 -16.71
CA PHE A 11 -5.37 9.29 -17.41
C PHE A 11 -4.80 8.01 -18.02
N TRP A 12 -4.00 8.17 -19.06
CA TRP A 12 -3.23 7.08 -19.62
C TRP A 12 -1.83 7.02 -19.00
N ALA A 13 -1.40 5.80 -18.74
CA ALA A 13 -0.05 5.50 -18.31
C ALA A 13 0.63 4.55 -19.29
N THR A 14 1.92 4.76 -19.50
CA THR A 14 2.77 3.85 -20.26
C THR A 14 3.48 2.90 -19.30
N VAL A 15 3.44 1.63 -19.54
CA VAL A 15 4.22 0.63 -18.81
C VAL A 15 5.71 0.84 -19.10
N LEU A 16 6.50 1.12 -18.07
CA LEU A 16 7.95 1.19 -18.17
C LEU A 16 8.59 -0.18 -17.95
N SER A 17 8.07 -0.93 -16.98
CA SER A 17 8.46 -2.30 -16.69
C SER A 17 7.38 -3.03 -15.91
N ASN A 18 7.36 -4.36 -16.02
CA ASN A 18 6.50 -5.23 -15.23
C ASN A 18 7.31 -6.48 -14.89
N GLN A 19 7.82 -6.57 -13.67
CA GLN A 19 8.79 -7.56 -13.26
C GLN A 19 8.22 -8.46 -12.19
N GLN A 20 8.39 -9.77 -12.36
CA GLN A 20 8.13 -10.72 -11.30
C GLN A 20 9.26 -10.66 -10.26
N ILE A 21 8.91 -10.35 -9.01
CA ILE A 21 9.85 -10.25 -7.89
C ILE A 21 9.88 -11.53 -7.03
N ARG A 22 8.75 -12.23 -6.95
CA ARG A 22 8.59 -13.53 -6.31
C ARG A 22 7.49 -14.33 -7.01
N THR A 23 7.24 -15.56 -6.61
CA THR A 23 6.34 -16.53 -7.29
C THR A 23 5.01 -15.93 -7.78
N CYS A 24 4.32 -15.13 -6.97
CA CYS A 24 3.04 -14.50 -7.35
C CYS A 24 3.05 -12.97 -7.23
N TYR A 25 4.21 -12.37 -6.93
CA TYR A 25 4.35 -10.94 -6.72
C TYR A 25 5.09 -10.28 -7.86
N TYR A 26 4.56 -9.15 -8.29
CA TYR A 26 5.07 -8.37 -9.41
C TYR A 26 5.22 -6.90 -9.01
N ARG A 27 6.13 -6.21 -9.70
CA ARG A 27 6.36 -4.78 -9.61
C ARG A 27 6.10 -4.16 -10.97
N LEU A 28 5.08 -3.32 -11.08
CA LEU A 28 4.67 -2.61 -12.27
C LEU A 28 5.05 -1.14 -12.13
N ASN A 29 5.89 -0.65 -13.03
CA ASN A 29 6.29 0.75 -13.13
C ASN A 29 5.55 1.41 -14.29
N LEU A 30 4.92 2.53 -14.01
CA LEU A 30 4.10 3.30 -14.93
C LEU A 30 4.61 4.73 -15.06
N GLU A 31 4.58 5.27 -16.27
CA GLU A 31 4.80 6.69 -16.53
C GLU A 31 3.47 7.31 -16.98
N LEU A 32 3.02 8.33 -16.26
CA LEU A 32 1.77 9.01 -16.57
C LEU A 32 1.96 10.00 -17.72
N GLU A 33 0.90 10.22 -18.49
CA GLU A 33 0.87 11.33 -19.45
C GLU A 33 1.00 12.68 -18.74
N PRO A 34 1.59 13.70 -19.37
CA PRO A 34 1.86 14.99 -18.74
C PRO A 34 0.63 15.67 -18.12
N ALA A 35 -0.56 15.47 -18.70
CA ALA A 35 -1.82 15.99 -18.18
C ALA A 35 -2.17 15.49 -16.76
N ALA A 36 -1.61 14.35 -16.34
CA ALA A 36 -1.81 13.79 -15.02
C ALA A 36 -0.92 14.43 -13.94
N THR A 37 0.16 15.10 -14.32
CA THR A 37 1.17 15.61 -13.37
C THR A 37 0.59 16.58 -12.33
N PRO A 38 -0.26 17.58 -12.66
CA PRO A 38 -0.83 18.47 -11.65
C PRO A 38 -1.71 17.75 -10.62
N VAL A 39 -2.28 16.62 -11.01
CA VAL A 39 -3.22 15.85 -10.20
C VAL A 39 -2.48 14.83 -9.32
N PHE A 40 -1.62 14.00 -9.92
CA PHE A 40 -0.89 12.97 -9.21
C PHE A 40 0.35 13.50 -8.46
N GLY A 41 0.93 14.62 -8.91
CA GLY A 41 2.09 15.24 -8.24
C GLY A 41 1.80 15.73 -6.81
N SER A 42 0.52 15.91 -6.46
CA SER A 42 0.08 16.26 -5.10
C SER A 42 -0.45 15.07 -4.30
N MET A 43 -0.28 13.85 -4.80
CA MET A 43 -0.78 12.63 -4.17
C MET A 43 -0.10 12.38 -2.82
N SER A 44 -0.90 11.91 -1.84
CA SER A 44 -0.41 11.52 -0.52
C SER A 44 -0.24 9.99 -0.44
N PRO A 45 0.75 9.48 0.33
CA PRO A 45 0.88 8.06 0.60
C PRO A 45 -0.41 7.47 1.16
N GLY A 46 -0.77 6.25 0.75
CA GLY A 46 -2.02 5.59 1.11
C GLY A 46 -3.17 5.83 0.14
N GLN A 47 -3.07 6.79 -0.78
CA GLN A 47 -3.99 6.90 -1.90
C GLN A 47 -3.76 5.79 -2.94
N PHE A 48 -4.74 5.58 -3.82
CA PHE A 48 -4.75 4.51 -4.81
C PHE A 48 -5.30 4.99 -6.15
N ALA A 49 -5.25 4.15 -7.18
CA ALA A 49 -5.98 4.35 -8.43
C ALA A 49 -6.77 3.11 -8.83
N MET A 50 -7.82 3.32 -9.62
CA MET A 50 -8.61 2.27 -10.26
C MET A 50 -8.07 2.02 -11.67
N LEU A 51 -7.43 0.87 -11.89
CA LEU A 51 -6.88 0.48 -13.19
C LEU A 51 -7.95 -0.19 -14.07
N ASP A 52 -8.00 0.20 -15.33
CA ASP A 52 -8.79 -0.48 -16.36
C ASP A 52 -7.97 -1.59 -17.00
N LEU A 53 -8.36 -2.81 -16.73
CA LEU A 53 -7.71 -4.02 -17.22
C LEU A 53 -8.61 -4.81 -18.20
N THR A 54 -9.73 -4.21 -18.60
CA THR A 54 -10.75 -4.89 -19.44
C THR A 54 -10.24 -5.25 -20.81
N GLN A 55 -9.33 -4.46 -21.35
CA GLN A 55 -8.72 -4.66 -22.68
C GLN A 55 -7.35 -5.35 -22.63
N VAL A 56 -6.83 -5.62 -21.43
CA VAL A 56 -5.52 -6.31 -21.29
C VAL A 56 -5.71 -7.79 -21.59
N ALA A 57 -4.93 -8.31 -22.52
CA ALA A 57 -4.98 -9.71 -22.93
C ALA A 57 -4.59 -10.65 -21.79
N LEU A 58 -5.06 -11.89 -21.84
CA LEU A 58 -4.55 -12.95 -20.98
C LEU A 58 -3.13 -13.34 -21.43
N PRO A 59 -2.24 -13.70 -20.50
CA PRO A 59 -0.98 -14.34 -20.85
C PRO A 59 -1.23 -15.71 -21.48
N SER A 60 -0.18 -16.33 -22.04
CA SER A 60 -0.24 -17.71 -22.52
C SER A 60 -0.67 -18.67 -21.41
N GLN A 61 -1.36 -19.75 -21.79
CA GLN A 61 -2.02 -20.65 -20.85
C GLN A 61 -1.06 -21.30 -19.83
N ASP A 62 0.18 -21.55 -20.24
CA ASP A 62 1.26 -22.08 -19.39
C ASP A 62 1.68 -21.14 -18.26
N LYS A 63 1.45 -19.83 -18.42
CA LYS A 63 1.73 -18.80 -17.42
C LYS A 63 0.58 -18.55 -16.45
N ILE A 64 -0.59 -19.15 -16.68
CA ILE A 64 -1.75 -19.00 -15.81
C ILE A 64 -1.66 -20.04 -14.69
N PRO A 65 -1.64 -19.61 -13.41
CA PRO A 65 -1.66 -20.55 -12.29
C PRO A 65 -2.83 -21.54 -12.41
N SER A 66 -2.58 -22.82 -12.16
CA SER A 66 -3.57 -23.91 -12.36
C SER A 66 -4.88 -23.64 -11.63
N HIS A 67 -4.83 -23.15 -10.40
CA HIS A 67 -6.00 -22.83 -9.60
C HIS A 67 -6.80 -21.61 -10.11
N LEU A 68 -6.29 -20.83 -11.05
CA LEU A 68 -6.95 -19.66 -11.65
C LEU A 68 -7.47 -19.90 -13.06
N GLN A 69 -7.16 -21.03 -13.70
CA GLN A 69 -7.49 -21.30 -15.13
C GLN A 69 -8.99 -21.16 -15.44
N ASP A 70 -9.89 -21.53 -14.54
CA ASP A 70 -11.32 -21.38 -14.76
C ASP A 70 -11.83 -19.97 -14.47
N THR A 71 -11.21 -19.30 -13.49
CA THR A 71 -11.65 -17.95 -13.10
C THR A 71 -11.21 -16.88 -14.08
N VAL A 72 -10.07 -17.04 -14.77
CA VAL A 72 -9.56 -16.06 -15.74
C VAL A 72 -10.41 -15.90 -16.99
N LYS A 73 -11.25 -16.90 -17.30
CA LYS A 73 -12.21 -16.84 -18.43
C LYS A 73 -13.33 -15.82 -18.19
N ARG A 74 -13.54 -15.39 -16.94
CA ARG A 74 -14.56 -14.40 -16.61
C ARG A 74 -14.24 -13.05 -17.23
N GLN A 75 -15.26 -12.41 -17.79
CA GLN A 75 -15.15 -11.06 -18.32
C GLN A 75 -14.89 -10.06 -17.19
N LEU A 76 -13.93 -9.17 -17.40
CA LEU A 76 -13.74 -8.03 -16.50
C LEU A 76 -14.68 -6.91 -16.91
N ILE A 77 -15.47 -6.40 -15.97
CA ILE A 77 -16.43 -5.32 -16.20
C ILE A 77 -15.99 -4.04 -15.48
N LEU A 78 -15.37 -4.19 -14.31
CA LEU A 78 -15.01 -3.07 -13.45
C LEU A 78 -13.50 -2.88 -13.39
N ARG A 79 -13.08 -1.64 -13.20
CA ARG A 79 -11.71 -1.28 -12.79
C ARG A 79 -11.35 -1.95 -11.46
N ARG A 80 -10.06 -2.05 -11.18
CA ARG A 80 -9.56 -2.61 -9.91
C ARG A 80 -8.68 -1.62 -9.17
N PRO A 81 -8.85 -1.51 -7.83
CA PRO A 81 -8.03 -0.61 -7.01
C PRO A 81 -6.63 -1.18 -6.81
N PHE A 82 -5.65 -0.31 -6.94
CA PHE A 82 -4.26 -0.60 -6.60
C PHE A 82 -3.64 0.60 -5.88
N SER A 83 -3.07 0.35 -4.71
CA SER A 83 -2.25 1.31 -4.00
C SER A 83 -0.86 1.41 -4.62
N PHE A 84 -0.18 2.51 -4.36
CA PHE A 84 1.16 2.76 -4.86
C PHE A 84 2.21 2.38 -3.81
N SER A 85 3.27 1.73 -4.26
CA SER A 85 4.46 1.42 -3.45
C SER A 85 5.52 2.51 -3.54
N ASP A 86 5.48 3.31 -4.62
CA ASP A 86 6.32 4.49 -4.79
C ASP A 86 5.71 5.50 -5.78
N MET A 87 6.16 6.75 -5.68
CA MET A 87 5.85 7.82 -6.63
C MET A 87 7.03 8.77 -6.73
N SER A 88 7.43 9.08 -7.96
CA SER A 88 8.45 10.09 -8.24
C SER A 88 7.97 11.08 -9.29
N ILE A 89 8.55 12.30 -9.23
CA ILE A 89 8.36 13.33 -10.24
C ILE A 89 9.72 13.59 -10.88
N GLU A 90 9.81 13.35 -12.18
CA GLU A 90 10.99 13.66 -12.96
C GLU A 90 10.75 14.94 -13.78
N ASN A 91 11.69 15.86 -13.70
CA ASN A 91 11.68 17.08 -14.50
C ASN A 91 12.58 16.88 -15.72
N ASN A 92 12.04 17.13 -16.89
CA ASN A 92 12.78 17.14 -18.16
C ASN A 92 12.50 18.43 -18.93
N ASP A 93 13.12 18.59 -20.11
CA ASP A 93 12.98 19.79 -20.95
C ASP A 93 11.53 20.01 -21.46
N LEU A 94 10.68 18.99 -21.39
CA LEU A 94 9.28 19.01 -21.82
C LEU A 94 8.30 19.23 -20.65
N GLY A 95 8.81 19.31 -19.41
CA GLY A 95 8.00 19.50 -18.20
C GLY A 95 8.20 18.39 -17.16
N SER A 96 7.32 18.35 -16.17
CA SER A 96 7.36 17.36 -15.10
C SER A 96 6.51 16.14 -15.48
N ILE A 97 7.04 14.94 -15.24
CA ILE A 97 6.37 13.66 -15.49
C ILE A 97 6.30 12.88 -14.19
N VAL A 98 5.13 12.33 -13.87
CA VAL A 98 4.93 11.45 -12.71
C VAL A 98 5.16 9.99 -13.11
N ARG A 99 5.97 9.31 -12.30
CA ARG A 99 6.10 7.84 -12.34
C ARG A 99 5.50 7.22 -11.09
N LEU A 100 4.82 6.12 -11.28
CA LEU A 100 4.15 5.37 -10.23
C LEU A 100 4.67 3.95 -10.21
N GLU A 101 4.85 3.41 -9.01
CA GLU A 101 5.11 1.99 -8.82
C GLU A 101 3.91 1.33 -8.14
N ILE A 102 3.50 0.19 -8.66
CA ILE A 102 2.46 -0.67 -8.10
C ILE A 102 3.07 -2.06 -7.85
N MET A 103 3.01 -2.52 -6.62
CA MET A 103 3.27 -3.92 -6.32
C MET A 103 1.95 -4.67 -6.24
N TYR A 104 1.86 -5.84 -6.87
CA TYR A 104 0.63 -6.62 -6.89
C TYR A 104 0.89 -8.13 -6.75
N CYS A 105 -0.12 -8.83 -6.24
CA CYS A 105 -0.13 -10.30 -6.14
C CYS A 105 -1.11 -10.89 -7.15
N VAL A 106 -0.72 -11.96 -7.82
CA VAL A 106 -1.56 -12.68 -8.78
C VAL A 106 -2.59 -13.53 -8.03
N LEU A 107 -3.81 -13.00 -7.88
CA LEU A 107 -4.90 -13.60 -7.09
C LEU A 107 -6.17 -13.87 -7.89
N GLY A 108 -6.29 -13.36 -9.11
CA GLY A 108 -7.53 -13.50 -9.87
C GLY A 108 -7.44 -12.93 -11.29
N PRO A 109 -8.57 -12.89 -12.01
CA PRO A 109 -8.62 -12.56 -13.44
C PRO A 109 -7.91 -11.27 -13.84
N SER A 110 -8.03 -10.23 -13.01
CA SER A 110 -7.42 -8.92 -13.27
C SER A 110 -5.91 -8.96 -13.13
N THR A 111 -5.40 -9.53 -12.03
CA THR A 111 -3.97 -9.59 -11.77
C THR A 111 -3.25 -10.62 -12.63
N VAL A 112 -3.94 -11.66 -13.11
CA VAL A 112 -3.40 -12.55 -14.17
C VAL A 112 -3.20 -11.76 -15.47
N ARG A 113 -4.18 -10.94 -15.90
CA ARG A 113 -4.00 -10.10 -17.10
C ARG A 113 -2.86 -9.09 -16.94
N MET A 114 -2.66 -8.54 -15.75
CA MET A 114 -1.54 -7.64 -15.50
C MET A 114 -0.18 -8.29 -15.78
N THR A 115 -0.03 -9.61 -15.64
CA THR A 115 1.24 -10.29 -15.92
C THR A 115 1.63 -10.27 -17.39
N SER A 116 0.69 -10.01 -18.33
CA SER A 116 0.98 -9.86 -19.76
C SER A 116 1.42 -8.45 -20.16
N LEU A 117 1.27 -7.47 -19.27
CA LEU A 117 1.70 -6.10 -19.54
C LEU A 117 3.22 -6.04 -19.75
N SER A 118 3.61 -5.39 -20.83
CA SER A 118 5.00 -5.25 -21.28
C SER A 118 5.36 -3.78 -21.49
N LYS A 119 6.65 -3.48 -21.52
CA LYS A 119 7.13 -2.11 -21.76
C LYS A 119 6.52 -1.52 -23.05
N GLY A 120 5.96 -0.32 -22.92
CA GLY A 120 5.28 0.41 -24.01
C GLY A 120 3.76 0.22 -24.02
N ASP A 121 3.21 -0.78 -23.36
CA ASP A 121 1.76 -0.95 -23.25
C ASP A 121 1.12 0.25 -22.53
N LYS A 122 -0.15 0.49 -22.85
CA LYS A 122 -0.93 1.57 -22.25
C LYS A 122 -1.99 1.00 -21.30
N VAL A 123 -2.06 1.60 -20.10
CA VAL A 123 -3.09 1.29 -19.11
C VAL A 123 -3.82 2.58 -18.73
N ASN A 124 -5.16 2.54 -18.72
CA ASN A 124 -5.93 3.68 -18.25
C ASN A 124 -6.19 3.54 -16.75
N LEU A 125 -5.96 4.61 -16.00
CA LEU A 125 -6.19 4.67 -14.56
C LEU A 125 -7.03 5.88 -14.17
N LEU A 126 -7.88 5.70 -13.16
CA LEU A 126 -8.70 6.73 -12.56
C LEU A 126 -8.18 7.02 -11.16
N GLY A 127 -7.76 8.25 -10.89
CA GLY A 127 -7.19 8.63 -9.60
C GLY A 127 -6.65 10.06 -9.55
N PRO A 128 -5.90 10.38 -8.47
CA PRO A 128 -5.75 9.61 -7.24
C PRO A 128 -7.05 9.55 -6.44
N LEU A 129 -7.28 8.46 -5.72
CA LEU A 129 -8.51 8.18 -4.97
C LEU A 129 -8.20 7.86 -3.51
N GLY A 130 -9.24 7.93 -2.67
CA GLY A 130 -9.13 7.69 -1.24
C GLY A 130 -8.42 8.80 -0.49
N ASN A 131 -8.33 8.62 0.83
CA ASN A 131 -7.59 9.50 1.71
C ASN A 131 -6.16 9.00 1.86
N GLY A 132 -5.19 9.91 1.79
CA GLY A 132 -3.81 9.60 2.15
C GLY A 132 -3.59 9.61 3.66
N PHE A 133 -2.45 9.13 4.09
CA PHE A 133 -1.98 9.28 5.46
C PHE A 133 -1.64 10.75 5.74
N GLU A 134 -2.06 11.22 6.90
CA GLU A 134 -1.61 12.51 7.42
C GLU A 134 -0.22 12.37 8.06
N LEU A 135 0.61 13.40 7.90
CA LEU A 135 1.99 13.45 8.42
C LEU A 135 2.12 14.55 9.48
N PRO A 136 1.63 14.34 10.73
CA PRO A 136 1.63 15.35 11.77
C PRO A 136 3.05 15.82 12.12
N GLU A 137 3.25 17.15 12.17
CA GLU A 137 4.58 17.75 12.36
C GLU A 137 5.21 17.48 13.72
N GLN A 138 4.40 17.34 14.75
CA GLN A 138 4.84 17.13 16.12
C GLN A 138 5.29 15.70 16.44
N LYS A 139 5.23 14.77 15.46
CA LYS A 139 5.62 13.37 15.67
C LYS A 139 7.09 13.13 15.32
N ASP A 140 7.82 12.56 16.26
CA ASP A 140 9.25 12.26 16.15
C ASP A 140 9.51 10.77 15.88
N LEU A 141 8.49 9.92 16.09
CA LEU A 141 8.52 8.48 15.83
C LEU A 141 7.28 8.03 15.06
N ALA A 142 7.50 7.38 13.91
CA ALA A 142 6.49 6.70 13.12
C ALA A 142 6.70 5.18 13.17
N ILE A 143 5.71 4.45 13.65
CA ILE A 143 5.70 2.99 13.70
C ILE A 143 4.77 2.48 12.61
N LEU A 144 5.30 1.76 11.63
CA LEU A 144 4.58 1.24 10.48
C LEU A 144 4.30 -0.25 10.68
N LEU A 145 3.04 -0.64 10.75
CA LEU A 145 2.60 -2.03 10.90
C LEU A 145 1.98 -2.53 9.58
N ALA A 146 2.69 -3.39 8.89
CA ALA A 146 2.35 -3.90 7.57
C ALA A 146 1.93 -5.37 7.61
N GLY A 147 0.83 -5.72 6.96
CA GLY A 147 0.37 -7.10 6.79
C GLY A 147 0.26 -7.50 5.33
N GLY A 148 1.10 -8.43 4.86
CA GLY A 148 1.09 -8.92 3.48
C GLY A 148 1.12 -7.77 2.46
N MET A 149 0.11 -7.70 1.58
CA MET A 149 -0.02 -6.63 0.56
C MET A 149 -0.31 -5.23 1.12
N GLY A 150 -0.47 -5.07 2.43
CA GLY A 150 -0.46 -3.75 3.06
C GLY A 150 0.94 -3.14 3.19
N ALA A 151 2.00 -3.89 2.93
CA ALA A 151 3.37 -3.38 3.02
C ALA A 151 3.77 -2.40 1.90
N PRO A 152 3.41 -2.58 0.62
CA PRO A 152 3.70 -1.62 -0.45
C PRO A 152 3.24 -0.18 -0.17
N PRO A 153 1.99 0.13 0.21
CA PRO A 153 1.61 1.51 0.54
C PRO A 153 2.36 2.09 1.74
N LEU A 154 2.80 1.26 2.69
CA LEU A 154 3.63 1.70 3.81
C LEU A 154 5.11 1.90 3.40
N LEU A 155 5.58 1.25 2.34
CA LEU A 155 6.88 1.57 1.73
C LEU A 155 6.87 2.99 1.15
N HIS A 156 5.83 3.35 0.39
CA HIS A 156 5.65 4.72 -0.10
C HIS A 156 5.59 5.73 1.06
N LEU A 157 4.83 5.42 2.12
CA LEU A 157 4.78 6.28 3.31
C LEU A 157 6.17 6.44 3.95
N ALA A 158 6.94 5.36 4.09
CA ALA A 158 8.29 5.41 4.65
C ALA A 158 9.22 6.30 3.81
N SER A 159 9.18 6.18 2.47
CA SER A 159 9.93 7.02 1.55
C SER A 159 9.59 8.51 1.72
N VAL A 160 8.30 8.83 1.79
CA VAL A 160 7.84 10.22 1.98
C VAL A 160 8.23 10.75 3.36
N LEU A 161 8.09 9.95 4.42
CA LEU A 161 8.53 10.35 5.77
C LEU A 161 10.03 10.64 5.81
N LYS A 162 10.85 9.79 5.19
CA LYS A 162 12.32 10.00 5.14
C LYS A 162 12.70 11.26 4.39
N THR A 163 11.95 11.63 3.34
CA THR A 163 12.23 12.81 2.52
C THR A 163 11.68 14.09 3.15
N GLN A 164 10.43 14.09 3.60
CA GLN A 164 9.75 15.28 4.10
C GLN A 164 9.94 15.52 5.59
N ARG A 165 10.26 14.46 6.35
CA ARG A 165 10.38 14.48 7.82
C ARG A 165 11.65 13.72 8.26
N PRO A 166 12.85 14.13 7.81
CA PRO A 166 14.10 13.40 8.03
C PRO A 166 14.45 13.23 9.52
N GLN A 167 13.94 14.11 10.39
CA GLN A 167 14.08 14.00 11.85
C GLN A 167 13.16 12.95 12.48
N CYS A 168 12.08 12.54 11.79
CA CYS A 168 11.17 11.53 12.28
C CYS A 168 11.81 10.14 12.14
N ARG A 169 12.01 9.43 13.26
CA ARG A 169 12.45 8.05 13.23
C ARG A 169 11.33 7.17 12.68
N VAL A 170 11.64 6.35 11.71
CA VAL A 170 10.69 5.40 11.13
C VAL A 170 11.11 3.98 11.49
N VAL A 171 10.18 3.20 12.03
CA VAL A 171 10.37 1.79 12.38
C VAL A 171 9.27 0.97 11.74
N VAL A 172 9.62 -0.07 11.01
CA VAL A 172 8.69 -0.92 10.26
C VAL A 172 8.60 -2.31 10.88
N PHE A 173 7.39 -2.80 11.04
CA PHE A 173 7.08 -4.19 11.36
C PHE A 173 6.26 -4.76 10.20
N ALA A 174 6.82 -5.72 9.47
CA ALA A 174 6.17 -6.35 8.34
C ALA A 174 5.85 -7.81 8.64
N GLY A 175 4.59 -8.17 8.58
CA GLY A 175 4.08 -9.50 8.91
C GLY A 175 3.40 -10.20 7.75
N SER A 176 3.51 -11.52 7.73
CA SER A 176 2.80 -12.41 6.80
C SER A 176 2.58 -13.79 7.39
N LYS A 177 1.80 -14.63 6.72
CA LYS A 177 1.59 -16.03 7.14
C LYS A 177 2.89 -16.83 7.14
N ASN A 178 3.69 -16.64 6.10
CA ASN A 178 5.01 -17.27 5.93
C ASN A 178 5.90 -16.40 5.03
N CYS A 179 7.15 -16.80 4.85
CA CYS A 179 8.13 -16.08 4.05
C CYS A 179 7.66 -15.85 2.60
N ASP A 180 6.96 -16.81 1.98
CA ASP A 180 6.53 -16.70 0.58
C ASP A 180 5.41 -15.67 0.36
N HIS A 181 4.70 -15.28 1.42
CA HIS A 181 3.67 -14.26 1.40
C HIS A 181 4.18 -12.85 1.71
N LEU A 182 5.49 -12.65 1.79
CA LEU A 182 6.10 -11.31 1.85
C LEU A 182 6.28 -10.77 0.43
N PRO A 183 5.73 -9.58 0.09
CA PRO A 183 5.77 -9.03 -1.26
C PRO A 183 7.11 -8.38 -1.64
N PHE A 184 8.16 -8.59 -0.84
CA PHE A 184 9.46 -7.95 -0.97
C PHE A 184 10.61 -8.97 -0.96
N THR A 185 11.79 -8.50 -1.29
CA THR A 185 13.01 -9.29 -1.19
C THR A 185 13.43 -9.43 0.27
N VAL A 186 13.47 -10.69 0.75
CA VAL A 186 13.87 -11.01 2.12
C VAL A 186 15.38 -11.23 2.17
N ARG A 187 16.08 -10.50 3.05
CA ARG A 187 17.54 -10.60 3.25
C ARG A 187 17.90 -10.78 4.72
N ILE A 188 19.13 -11.20 4.98
CA ILE A 188 19.70 -11.22 6.32
C ILE A 188 20.31 -9.85 6.59
N GLY A 189 19.73 -9.13 7.54
CA GLY A 189 20.19 -7.80 7.97
C GLY A 189 21.19 -7.88 9.13
N ASN A 190 22.06 -6.88 9.23
CA ASN A 190 23.13 -6.86 10.24
C ASN A 190 22.65 -6.64 11.69
N LYS A 191 21.53 -5.94 11.90
CA LYS A 191 21.06 -5.51 13.23
C LYS A 191 19.72 -6.13 13.65
N THR A 192 18.84 -6.37 12.69
CA THR A 192 17.45 -6.79 12.94
C THR A 192 17.18 -8.25 12.57
N GLY A 193 18.20 -8.98 12.16
CA GLY A 193 18.09 -10.35 11.64
C GLY A 193 17.59 -10.35 10.20
N VAL A 194 16.37 -10.86 9.96
CA VAL A 194 15.74 -10.86 8.63
C VAL A 194 15.06 -9.51 8.36
N VAL A 195 15.34 -8.92 7.20
CA VAL A 195 14.81 -7.62 6.77
C VAL A 195 14.26 -7.68 5.35
N LEU A 196 13.47 -6.68 4.99
CA LEU A 196 13.00 -6.45 3.63
C LEU A 196 13.92 -5.43 2.96
N GLU A 197 14.50 -5.80 1.82
CA GLU A 197 15.53 -5.03 1.11
C GLU A 197 15.04 -3.62 0.78
N GLU A 198 13.79 -3.47 0.35
CA GLU A 198 13.20 -2.21 -0.06
C GLU A 198 13.13 -1.21 1.10
N PHE A 199 12.85 -1.65 2.32
CA PHE A 199 12.88 -0.79 3.51
C PHE A 199 14.32 -0.53 3.98
N GLU A 200 15.23 -1.49 3.82
CA GLU A 200 16.65 -1.31 4.15
C GLU A 200 17.30 -0.23 3.27
N GLN A 201 16.96 -0.19 1.96
CA GLN A 201 17.43 0.84 1.03
C GLN A 201 16.98 2.26 1.42
N LEU A 202 15.85 2.40 2.10
CA LEU A 202 15.41 3.67 2.69
C LEU A 202 16.11 4.01 4.00
N ASN A 203 17.02 3.15 4.47
CA ASN A 203 17.68 3.29 5.77
C ASN A 203 16.66 3.40 6.94
N VAL A 204 15.63 2.55 6.92
CA VAL A 204 14.64 2.39 8.00
C VAL A 204 14.86 1.07 8.73
N GLU A 205 14.65 1.09 10.04
CA GLU A 205 14.68 -0.09 10.87
C GLU A 205 13.47 -0.98 10.55
N CYS A 206 13.72 -2.21 10.07
CA CYS A 206 12.67 -3.13 9.64
C CYS A 206 12.74 -4.45 10.43
N PHE A 207 11.61 -4.89 10.95
CA PHE A 207 11.42 -6.17 11.62
C PHE A 207 10.43 -7.03 10.84
N VAL A 208 10.86 -8.24 10.50
CA VAL A 208 10.01 -9.21 9.79
C VAL A 208 9.40 -10.18 10.79
N THR A 209 8.12 -10.49 10.61
CA THR A 209 7.40 -11.53 11.36
C THR A 209 6.70 -12.49 10.42
N THR A 210 6.66 -13.77 10.78
CA THR A 210 5.83 -14.75 10.08
C THR A 210 5.11 -15.62 11.10
N ASP A 211 3.85 -15.96 10.81
CA ASP A 211 3.02 -16.74 11.74
C ASP A 211 3.64 -18.13 12.00
N ASP A 212 4.24 -18.74 10.97
CA ASP A 212 4.87 -20.05 11.03
C ASP A 212 6.34 -20.03 11.51
N GLY A 213 6.98 -18.86 11.52
CA GLY A 213 8.39 -18.70 11.89
C GLY A 213 9.37 -18.97 10.75
N SER A 214 8.91 -19.04 9.49
CA SER A 214 9.74 -19.28 8.31
C SER A 214 10.69 -18.12 7.98
N ALA A 215 10.42 -16.91 8.51
CA ALA A 215 11.31 -15.76 8.43
C ALA A 215 11.10 -14.82 9.63
N GLY A 216 12.18 -14.31 10.19
CA GLY A 216 12.17 -13.32 11.27
C GLY A 216 11.57 -13.85 12.58
N PHE A 217 10.77 -13.01 13.23
CA PHE A 217 10.09 -13.35 14.49
C PHE A 217 8.89 -14.25 14.22
N LYS A 218 8.77 -15.36 14.95
CA LYS A 218 7.60 -16.24 14.89
C LYS A 218 6.43 -15.63 15.67
N GLY A 219 5.39 -15.20 14.99
CA GLY A 219 4.19 -14.61 15.59
C GLY A 219 3.68 -13.38 14.86
N PHE A 220 2.72 -12.70 15.50
CA PHE A 220 2.03 -11.56 14.89
C PHE A 220 2.86 -10.27 14.95
N VAL A 221 2.69 -9.46 13.92
CA VAL A 221 3.36 -8.15 13.78
C VAL A 221 3.08 -7.23 14.98
N THR A 222 1.85 -7.24 15.51
CA THR A 222 1.47 -6.45 16.69
C THR A 222 2.17 -6.89 17.97
N THR A 223 2.38 -8.21 18.16
CA THR A 223 3.14 -8.75 19.27
C THR A 223 4.58 -8.27 19.22
N ARG A 224 5.22 -8.35 18.05
CA ARG A 224 6.59 -7.89 17.87
C ARG A 224 6.75 -6.39 18.09
N ALA A 225 5.80 -5.60 17.60
CA ALA A 225 5.76 -4.15 17.82
C ALA A 225 5.59 -3.82 19.32
N GLU A 226 4.75 -4.54 20.04
CA GLU A 226 4.57 -4.35 21.48
C GLU A 226 5.84 -4.70 22.28
N GLU A 227 6.54 -5.78 21.92
CA GLU A 227 7.84 -6.10 22.52
C GLU A 227 8.87 -5.00 22.30
N TRP A 228 8.86 -4.41 21.09
CA TRP A 228 9.75 -3.30 20.77
C TRP A 228 9.41 -2.06 21.59
N LEU A 229 8.14 -1.71 21.71
CA LEU A 229 7.68 -0.59 22.54
C LEU A 229 8.11 -0.74 24.01
N LYS A 230 8.04 -1.95 24.58
CA LYS A 230 8.47 -2.23 25.96
C LYS A 230 9.98 -2.08 26.19
N LYS A 231 10.79 -2.21 25.15
CA LYS A 231 12.27 -2.21 25.23
C LYS A 231 12.92 -0.90 24.80
N ASN A 232 12.17 0.02 24.21
CA ASN A 232 12.69 1.27 23.65
C ASN A 232 12.14 2.49 24.36
N ILE A 233 12.86 3.60 24.26
CA ILE A 233 12.42 4.90 24.79
C ILE A 233 11.60 5.60 23.70
N TRP A 234 10.39 6.01 24.05
CA TRP A 234 9.47 6.74 23.18
C TRP A 234 8.47 7.51 24.05
N GLN A 235 7.70 8.42 23.43
CA GLN A 235 6.69 9.23 24.11
C GLN A 235 5.36 9.14 23.35
N PRO A 236 4.21 8.88 24.00
CA PRO A 236 2.92 8.75 23.34
C PRO A 236 2.58 9.93 22.43
N LEU A 237 2.68 11.15 22.92
CA LEU A 237 2.37 12.38 22.18
C LEU A 237 3.29 12.62 20.97
N LYS A 238 4.51 12.05 20.98
CA LYS A 238 5.50 12.17 19.93
C LYS A 238 5.51 10.99 18.96
N THR A 239 4.67 9.98 19.20
CA THR A 239 4.62 8.75 18.41
C THR A 239 3.31 8.68 17.62
N ILE A 240 3.38 8.08 16.45
CA ILE A 240 2.21 7.74 15.64
C ILE A 240 2.38 6.33 15.06
N VAL A 241 1.28 5.58 15.03
CA VAL A 241 1.20 4.27 14.37
C VAL A 241 0.47 4.42 13.04
N TYR A 242 1.05 3.87 11.99
CA TYR A 242 0.40 3.69 10.69
C TYR A 242 0.25 2.20 10.40
N ALA A 243 -0.92 1.78 9.94
CA ALA A 243 -1.12 0.37 9.61
C ALA A 243 -1.86 0.17 8.30
N CYS A 244 -1.46 -0.87 7.57
CA CYS A 244 -2.15 -1.35 6.38
C CYS A 244 -2.03 -2.88 6.31
N GLY A 245 -3.15 -3.58 6.09
CA GLY A 245 -3.20 -5.04 6.03
C GLY A 245 -4.59 -5.59 6.35
N PRO A 246 -4.67 -6.89 6.71
CA PRO A 246 -5.94 -7.55 7.03
C PRO A 246 -6.68 -6.89 8.20
N GLU A 247 -8.00 -6.87 8.13
CA GLU A 247 -8.87 -6.21 9.13
C GLU A 247 -8.60 -6.67 10.57
N VAL A 248 -8.33 -7.96 10.76
CA VAL A 248 -7.98 -8.53 12.09
C VAL A 248 -6.70 -7.89 12.63
N MET A 249 -5.69 -7.69 11.77
CA MET A 249 -4.44 -7.02 12.14
C MET A 249 -4.68 -5.54 12.46
N LEU A 250 -5.48 -4.84 11.66
CA LEU A 250 -5.84 -3.44 11.89
C LEU A 250 -6.58 -3.27 13.23
N SER A 251 -7.51 -4.17 13.55
CA SER A 251 -8.19 -4.19 14.85
C SER A 251 -7.22 -4.40 16.03
N ALA A 252 -6.27 -5.33 15.88
CA ALA A 252 -5.23 -5.57 16.89
C ALA A 252 -4.29 -4.36 17.04
N THR A 253 -3.95 -3.70 15.93
CA THR A 253 -3.15 -2.46 15.92
C THR A 253 -3.87 -1.33 16.65
N ALA A 254 -5.16 -1.13 16.38
CA ALA A 254 -5.95 -0.11 17.07
C ALA A 254 -6.01 -0.35 18.60
N LYS A 255 -6.18 -1.62 19.02
CA LYS A 255 -6.12 -1.98 20.45
C LYS A 255 -4.75 -1.71 21.06
N LEU A 256 -3.67 -1.99 20.33
CA LEU A 256 -2.31 -1.70 20.76
C LEU A 256 -2.10 -0.18 20.93
N ALA A 257 -2.51 0.61 19.96
CA ALA A 257 -2.42 2.06 19.99
C ALA A 257 -3.21 2.66 21.16
N LEU A 258 -4.44 2.20 21.38
CA LEU A 258 -5.26 2.60 22.55
C LEU A 258 -4.60 2.25 23.89
N LYS A 259 -4.01 1.04 24.00
CA LYS A 259 -3.33 0.59 25.21
C LYS A 259 -2.17 1.50 25.63
N TYR A 260 -1.49 2.08 24.66
CA TYR A 260 -0.30 2.91 24.87
C TYR A 260 -0.56 4.41 24.68
N ASP A 261 -1.82 4.80 24.46
CA ASP A 261 -2.25 6.19 24.19
C ASP A 261 -1.48 6.83 23.01
N ILE A 262 -1.32 6.07 21.91
CA ILE A 262 -0.60 6.50 20.72
C ILE A 262 -1.62 6.80 19.61
N ASP A 263 -1.44 7.91 18.88
CA ASP A 263 -2.21 8.21 17.68
C ASP A 263 -2.05 7.11 16.63
N CYS A 264 -3.15 6.74 15.96
CA CYS A 264 -3.15 5.66 14.99
C CYS A 264 -3.95 6.01 13.73
N GLN A 265 -3.35 5.78 12.57
CA GLN A 265 -4.02 5.86 11.28
C GLN A 265 -3.97 4.49 10.59
N VAL A 266 -5.11 4.06 10.06
CA VAL A 266 -5.21 2.77 9.36
C VAL A 266 -5.70 2.97 7.92
N SER A 267 -5.07 2.25 6.98
CA SER A 267 -5.54 2.13 5.61
C SER A 267 -6.30 0.82 5.48
N MET A 268 -7.61 0.93 5.23
CA MET A 268 -8.51 -0.22 5.14
C MET A 268 -8.73 -0.61 3.69
N GLU A 269 -8.70 -1.92 3.43
CA GLU A 269 -9.08 -2.49 2.15
C GLU A 269 -10.54 -2.92 2.18
N ARG A 270 -11.32 -2.51 1.16
CA ARG A 270 -12.71 -2.91 0.95
C ARG A 270 -12.95 -3.25 -0.51
N MET A 271 -13.93 -4.08 -0.78
CA MET A 271 -14.39 -4.32 -2.16
C MET A 271 -14.91 -3.02 -2.76
N MET A 272 -14.34 -2.62 -3.88
CA MET A 272 -14.70 -1.39 -4.58
C MET A 272 -15.21 -1.69 -5.98
N ALA A 273 -16.34 -1.07 -6.34
CA ALA A 273 -16.87 -1.11 -7.69
C ALA A 273 -16.53 0.18 -8.46
N CYS A 274 -16.98 1.35 -7.99
CA CYS A 274 -16.77 2.61 -8.72
C CYS A 274 -15.48 3.38 -8.32
N GLY A 275 -15.04 3.28 -7.07
CA GLY A 275 -13.89 4.02 -6.55
C GLY A 275 -14.11 5.53 -6.32
N VAL A 276 -15.29 6.06 -6.64
CA VAL A 276 -15.57 7.50 -6.64
C VAL A 276 -16.74 7.94 -5.73
N GLY A 277 -17.15 7.05 -4.81
CA GLY A 277 -18.17 7.38 -3.80
C GLY A 277 -19.63 7.19 -4.22
N LEU A 278 -19.91 6.75 -5.44
CA LEU A 278 -21.29 6.66 -5.96
C LEU A 278 -21.99 5.36 -5.54
N CYS A 279 -21.31 4.20 -5.64
CA CYS A 279 -21.95 2.89 -5.45
C CYS A 279 -22.05 2.45 -3.98
N GLN A 280 -21.34 3.10 -3.08
CA GLN A 280 -21.28 2.82 -1.63
C GLN A 280 -20.84 1.39 -1.25
N SER A 281 -20.33 0.58 -2.18
CA SER A 281 -19.90 -0.79 -1.92
C SER A 281 -18.72 -0.89 -0.93
N CYS A 282 -17.96 0.19 -0.77
CA CYS A 282 -16.81 0.28 0.13
C CYS A 282 -17.13 0.97 1.47
N ALA A 283 -18.41 1.05 1.84
CA ALA A 283 -18.81 1.65 3.12
C ALA A 283 -18.27 0.85 4.30
N VAL A 284 -17.77 1.56 5.29
CA VAL A 284 -17.34 1.03 6.58
C VAL A 284 -18.06 1.74 7.71
N GLU A 285 -18.39 0.98 8.73
CA GLU A 285 -18.97 1.52 9.95
C GLU A 285 -17.90 2.33 10.69
N HIS A 286 -18.25 3.55 11.04
CA HIS A 286 -17.42 4.44 11.82
C HIS A 286 -18.13 4.77 13.13
N LYS A 287 -17.51 4.42 14.25
CA LYS A 287 -17.99 4.82 15.56
C LYS A 287 -17.63 6.28 15.81
N THR A 288 -18.63 7.09 16.08
CA THR A 288 -18.43 8.49 16.48
C THR A 288 -18.03 8.55 17.95
N ARG A 289 -17.63 9.74 18.43
CA ARG A 289 -17.40 9.98 19.87
C ARG A 289 -18.68 9.83 20.71
N GLN A 290 -19.87 9.85 20.07
CA GLN A 290 -21.15 9.59 20.72
C GLN A 290 -21.49 8.11 20.55
N PRO A 291 -21.54 7.30 21.60
CA PRO A 291 -21.65 5.83 21.52
C PRO A 291 -22.91 5.32 20.82
N GLU A 292 -23.95 6.14 20.70
CA GLU A 292 -25.24 5.77 20.12
C GLU A 292 -25.37 6.13 18.64
N GLN A 293 -24.36 6.81 18.04
CA GLN A 293 -24.40 7.21 16.63
C GLN A 293 -23.38 6.41 15.82
N THR A 294 -23.88 5.66 14.86
CA THR A 294 -23.08 5.00 13.81
C THR A 294 -23.11 5.85 12.55
N GLU A 295 -21.95 6.20 12.04
CA GLU A 295 -21.77 6.80 10.73
C GLU A 295 -21.16 5.80 9.77
N PHE A 296 -21.49 5.91 8.48
CA PHE A 296 -20.81 5.15 7.44
C PHE A 296 -19.89 6.08 6.66
N ARG A 297 -18.65 5.64 6.46
CA ARG A 297 -17.65 6.32 5.64
C ARG A 297 -17.25 5.44 4.48
N LEU A 298 -16.91 6.07 3.36
CA LEU A 298 -16.49 5.35 2.15
C LEU A 298 -14.97 5.28 2.10
N CYS A 299 -14.40 4.08 1.95
CA CYS A 299 -12.95 3.91 1.84
C CYS A 299 -12.35 4.56 0.58
N CYS A 300 -13.17 4.84 -0.43
CA CYS A 300 -12.74 5.48 -1.67
C CYS A 300 -12.78 7.02 -1.64
N GLN A 301 -13.16 7.62 -0.50
CA GLN A 301 -13.27 9.08 -0.34
C GLN A 301 -12.64 9.53 0.97
#